data_6dbc3c7c158b7244e3778d9d97d65552
#
_entry.id   6dbc3c7c158b7244e3778d9d97d65552
#
_cell.length_a   1.000
_cell.length_b   1.000
_cell.length_c   1.000
_cell.angle_alpha   90.00
_cell.angle_beta   90.00
_cell.angle_gamma   90.00
#
_symmetry.space_group_name_H-M   'P 1'
#
loop_
_entity.id
_entity.type
_entity.pdbx_description
1 polymer ?
#
loop_
_entity_poly.entity_id
_entity_poly.type
_entity_poly.pdbx_seq_one_letter_code
_entity_poly.pdbx_strand_id
1 'polypeptide(L)'
;MIFWLMPIIVAVFWAGMNSLAQYQSAQNAPPTTQTAAQSQAASFVGYRNAVGSYVAANPAFTGSVPTSSLAPWLAPGQSLPNGAGNQVAATPSGDGRIIYSWAQTFPLQGANPGVTNAAAQLTGGDASIGLVAGTQWVSPIYGVQALTVPAFVPDGDILSVVQTGS
;
A
#
# COMPACT_ATOMS: atom_id res chain seq x y z
N MET A 1 0.18 42.33 26.44
CA MET A 1 -0.16 41.59 25.21
C MET A 1 0.72 40.35 24.91
N ILE A 2 1.75 40.06 25.68
CA ILE A 2 2.70 38.94 25.45
C ILE A 2 2.20 37.61 26.03
N PHE A 3 1.32 37.62 27.00
CA PHE A 3 0.86 36.39 27.69
C PHE A 3 -0.02 35.45 26.84
N TRP A 4 -0.62 35.90 25.76
CA TRP A 4 -1.45 35.11 24.88
C TRP A 4 -0.65 34.28 23.84
N LEU A 5 0.60 34.62 23.60
CA LEU A 5 1.49 33.89 22.66
C LEU A 5 2.10 32.62 23.27
N MET A 6 2.24 32.56 24.58
CA MET A 6 2.82 31.42 25.29
C MET A 6 2.10 30.11 25.08
N PRO A 7 0.75 30.01 25.17
CA PRO A 7 0.05 28.74 24.96
C PRO A 7 0.16 28.25 23.50
N ILE A 8 0.25 29.17 22.52
CA ILE A 8 0.41 28.81 21.10
C ILE A 8 1.80 28.25 20.87
N ILE A 9 2.84 28.82 21.42
CA ILE A 9 4.23 28.34 21.32
C ILE A 9 4.35 26.94 21.96
N VAL A 10 3.73 26.73 23.11
CA VAL A 10 3.73 25.44 23.81
C VAL A 10 2.97 24.39 22.98
N ALA A 11 1.83 24.74 22.39
CA ALA A 11 1.04 23.82 21.56
C ALA A 11 1.78 23.40 20.27
N VAL A 12 2.45 24.34 19.60
CA VAL A 12 3.27 24.06 18.41
C VAL A 12 4.49 23.19 18.76
N PHE A 13 5.14 23.47 19.89
CA PHE A 13 6.26 22.67 20.36
C PHE A 13 5.83 21.24 20.74
N TRP A 14 4.66 21.09 21.39
CA TRP A 14 4.09 19.78 21.74
C TRP A 14 3.69 18.97 20.48
N ALA A 15 3.09 19.61 19.50
CA ALA A 15 2.77 19.00 18.23
C ALA A 15 4.02 18.54 17.46
N GLY A 16 5.07 19.36 17.46
CA GLY A 16 6.37 19.02 16.87
C GLY A 16 7.07 17.86 17.58
N MET A 17 7.02 17.80 18.91
CA MET A 17 7.59 16.68 19.66
C MET A 17 6.83 15.37 19.48
N ASN A 18 5.51 15.41 19.35
CA ASN A 18 4.71 14.21 19.05
C ASN A 18 5.00 13.65 17.65
N SER A 19 5.18 14.50 16.66
CA SER A 19 5.56 14.05 15.32
C SER A 19 6.96 13.44 15.27
N LEU A 20 7.93 14.02 15.99
CA LEU A 20 9.27 13.45 16.13
C LEU A 20 9.29 12.13 16.90
N ALA A 21 8.48 11.99 17.94
CA ALA A 21 8.37 10.74 18.71
C ALA A 21 7.75 9.61 17.87
N GLN A 22 6.78 9.93 17.02
CA GLN A 22 6.23 8.96 16.07
C GLN A 22 7.24 8.55 14.99
N TYR A 23 8.05 9.48 14.49
CA TYR A 23 9.14 9.18 13.57
C TYR A 23 10.22 8.30 14.21
N GLN A 24 10.61 8.59 15.44
CA GLN A 24 11.62 7.81 16.17
C GLN A 24 11.11 6.43 16.58
N SER A 25 9.82 6.29 16.95
CA SER A 25 9.24 4.98 17.26
C SER A 25 9.13 4.08 16.03
N ALA A 26 8.91 4.66 14.84
CA ALA A 26 8.94 3.92 13.58
C ALA A 26 10.37 3.45 13.20
N GLN A 27 11.39 4.24 13.53
CA GLN A 27 12.80 3.87 13.29
C GLN A 27 13.36 2.90 14.35
N ASN A 28 12.85 2.94 15.57
CA ASN A 28 13.29 2.09 16.69
C ASN A 28 12.41 0.85 16.91
N ALA A 29 11.56 0.50 15.93
CA ALA A 29 10.82 -0.75 15.99
C ALA A 29 11.80 -1.93 16.17
N PRO A 30 11.46 -2.92 17.02
CA PRO A 30 12.32 -4.08 17.24
C PRO A 30 12.70 -4.72 15.89
N PRO A 31 13.93 -5.20 15.71
CA PRO A 31 14.40 -5.77 14.44
C PRO A 31 13.49 -6.89 13.92
N THR A 32 12.82 -7.61 14.81
CA THR A 32 11.85 -8.66 14.46
C THR A 32 10.61 -8.09 13.74
N THR A 33 10.11 -6.93 14.16
CA THR A 33 8.95 -6.29 13.51
C THR A 33 9.33 -5.66 12.16
N GLN A 34 10.52 -5.11 12.03
CA GLN A 34 11.04 -4.62 10.74
C GLN A 34 11.22 -5.77 9.75
N THR A 35 11.80 -6.90 10.19
CA THR A 35 11.97 -8.08 9.34
C THR A 35 10.62 -8.64 8.90
N ALA A 36 9.61 -8.69 9.78
CA ALA A 36 8.28 -9.13 9.44
C ALA A 36 7.62 -8.18 8.42
N ALA A 37 7.72 -6.86 8.61
CA ALA A 37 7.20 -5.88 7.68
C ALA A 37 7.85 -5.96 6.30
N GLN A 38 9.17 -6.14 6.25
CA GLN A 38 9.91 -6.34 4.99
C GLN A 38 9.51 -7.63 4.27
N SER A 39 9.31 -8.73 5.02
CA SER A 39 8.86 -10.00 4.45
C SER A 39 7.44 -9.89 3.86
N GLN A 40 6.51 -9.24 4.58
CA GLN A 40 5.16 -9.00 4.09
C GLN A 40 5.17 -8.08 2.85
N ALA A 41 5.98 -7.02 2.88
CA ALA A 41 6.15 -6.12 1.76
C ALA A 41 6.71 -6.83 0.51
N ALA A 42 7.72 -7.68 0.68
CA ALA A 42 8.29 -8.47 -0.42
C ALA A 42 7.26 -9.44 -1.01
N SER A 43 6.48 -10.11 -0.15
CA SER A 43 5.40 -10.99 -0.58
C SER A 43 4.33 -10.23 -1.36
N PHE A 44 3.92 -9.05 -0.90
CA PHE A 44 2.95 -8.20 -1.59
C PHE A 44 3.48 -7.68 -2.93
N VAL A 45 4.71 -7.19 -2.98
CA VAL A 45 5.33 -6.70 -4.23
C VAL A 45 5.43 -7.81 -5.26
N GLY A 46 5.84 -9.00 -4.86
CA GLY A 46 5.88 -10.16 -5.75
C GLY A 46 4.49 -10.57 -6.26
N TYR A 47 3.48 -10.57 -5.38
CA TYR A 47 2.10 -10.84 -5.76
C TYR A 47 1.57 -9.83 -6.78
N ARG A 48 1.71 -8.53 -6.50
CA ARG A 48 1.34 -7.45 -7.40
C ARG A 48 1.99 -7.59 -8.78
N ASN A 49 3.29 -7.91 -8.81
CA ASN A 49 4.04 -8.09 -10.06
C ASN A 49 3.52 -9.30 -10.84
N ALA A 50 3.17 -10.40 -10.16
CA ALA A 50 2.55 -11.58 -10.78
C ALA A 50 1.19 -11.24 -11.42
N VAL A 51 0.34 -10.46 -10.73
CA VAL A 51 -0.94 -9.98 -11.29
C VAL A 51 -0.68 -9.10 -12.53
N GLY A 52 0.26 -8.16 -12.44
CA GLY A 52 0.63 -7.30 -13.57
C GLY A 52 1.13 -8.09 -14.79
N SER A 53 1.99 -9.09 -14.57
CA SER A 53 2.50 -9.97 -15.62
C SER A 53 1.40 -10.80 -16.28
N TYR A 54 0.47 -11.36 -15.47
CA TYR A 54 -0.69 -12.06 -15.99
C TYR A 54 -1.56 -11.17 -16.88
N VAL A 55 -1.85 -9.95 -16.42
CA VAL A 55 -2.68 -8.98 -17.16
C VAL A 55 -1.98 -8.50 -18.44
N ALA A 56 -0.66 -8.34 -18.41
CA ALA A 56 0.12 -8.01 -19.60
C ALA A 56 0.06 -9.14 -20.67
N ALA A 57 0.10 -10.40 -20.22
CA ALA A 57 -0.04 -11.56 -21.12
C ALA A 57 -1.48 -11.78 -21.62
N ASN A 58 -2.47 -11.18 -20.93
CA ASN A 58 -3.90 -11.32 -21.27
C ASN A 58 -4.55 -9.93 -21.46
N PRO A 59 -4.29 -9.26 -22.59
CA PRO A 59 -4.66 -7.85 -22.78
C PRO A 59 -6.18 -7.58 -22.78
N ALA A 60 -7.02 -8.55 -22.99
CA ALA A 60 -8.49 -8.40 -22.94
C ALA A 60 -9.09 -8.77 -21.56
N PHE A 61 -8.26 -9.20 -20.59
CA PHE A 61 -8.76 -9.70 -19.31
C PHE A 61 -9.31 -8.56 -18.44
N THR A 62 -10.49 -8.79 -17.87
CA THR A 62 -11.12 -7.98 -16.81
C THR A 62 -11.66 -8.91 -15.73
N GLY A 63 -11.82 -8.40 -14.52
CA GLY A 63 -12.25 -9.19 -13.37
C GLY A 63 -11.12 -9.56 -12.43
N SER A 64 -11.35 -10.51 -11.54
CA SER A 64 -10.35 -11.01 -10.60
C SER A 64 -9.53 -12.14 -11.21
N VAL A 65 -8.20 -12.02 -11.17
CA VAL A 65 -7.28 -13.09 -11.60
C VAL A 65 -7.30 -14.21 -10.57
N PRO A 66 -7.66 -15.45 -10.96
CA PRO A 66 -7.64 -16.57 -10.03
C PRO A 66 -6.23 -16.87 -9.51
N THR A 67 -6.11 -17.19 -8.24
CA THR A 67 -4.83 -17.52 -7.60
C THR A 67 -4.07 -18.64 -8.32
N SER A 68 -4.78 -19.64 -8.80
CA SER A 68 -4.20 -20.76 -9.58
C SER A 68 -3.50 -20.28 -10.86
N SER A 69 -3.99 -19.21 -11.48
CA SER A 69 -3.42 -18.63 -12.69
C SER A 69 -2.17 -17.77 -12.41
N LEU A 70 -1.93 -17.40 -11.16
CA LEU A 70 -0.75 -16.61 -10.75
C LEU A 70 0.49 -17.49 -10.50
N ALA A 71 0.31 -18.79 -10.27
CA ALA A 71 1.44 -19.68 -9.92
C ALA A 71 2.63 -19.62 -10.90
N PRO A 72 2.43 -19.54 -12.24
CA PRO A 72 3.56 -19.42 -13.18
C PRO A 72 4.30 -18.08 -13.12
N TRP A 73 3.69 -17.06 -12.51
CA TRP A 73 4.20 -15.69 -12.46
C TRP A 73 4.83 -15.34 -11.10
N LEU A 74 4.66 -16.20 -10.11
CA LEU A 74 5.28 -16.05 -8.79
C LEU A 74 6.71 -16.60 -8.81
N ALA A 75 7.61 -15.96 -8.07
CA ALA A 75 8.95 -16.48 -7.90
C ALA A 75 8.92 -17.84 -7.18
N PRO A 76 9.85 -18.77 -7.48
CA PRO A 76 9.93 -20.06 -6.80
C PRO A 76 9.99 -19.90 -5.27
N GLY A 77 9.10 -20.59 -4.56
CA GLY A 77 9.01 -20.53 -3.10
C GLY A 77 8.29 -19.28 -2.54
N GLN A 78 7.79 -18.40 -3.38
CA GLN A 78 7.03 -17.24 -2.93
C GLN A 78 5.61 -17.66 -2.54
N SER A 79 5.21 -17.34 -1.32
CA SER A 79 3.83 -17.48 -0.84
C SER A 79 3.01 -16.24 -1.19
N LEU A 80 1.72 -16.45 -1.39
CA LEU A 80 0.77 -15.34 -1.51
C LEU A 80 0.64 -14.60 -0.16
N PRO A 81 0.50 -13.28 -0.17
CA PRO A 81 0.24 -12.54 1.05
C PRO A 81 -1.16 -12.88 1.59
N ASN A 82 -1.33 -12.77 2.91
CA ASN A 82 -2.62 -13.02 3.54
C ASN A 82 -3.67 -12.00 3.06
N GLY A 83 -4.89 -12.45 2.87
CA GLY A 83 -5.99 -11.61 2.39
C GLY A 83 -5.74 -11.01 0.99
N ALA A 84 -4.83 -11.62 0.22
CA ALA A 84 -4.54 -11.16 -1.13
C ALA A 84 -5.77 -11.16 -2.01
N GLY A 85 -6.02 -10.03 -2.66
CA GLY A 85 -7.07 -9.87 -3.65
C GLY A 85 -6.62 -8.99 -4.80
N ASN A 86 -7.28 -9.15 -5.92
CA ASN A 86 -7.04 -8.33 -7.10
C ASN A 86 -8.31 -8.11 -7.90
N GLN A 87 -8.33 -7.02 -8.66
CA GLN A 87 -9.41 -6.70 -9.60
C GLN A 87 -8.83 -5.91 -10.76
N VAL A 88 -9.17 -6.32 -11.97
CA VAL A 88 -8.85 -5.60 -13.19
C VAL A 88 -10.12 -4.98 -13.73
N ALA A 89 -10.15 -3.67 -13.85
CA ALA A 89 -11.28 -2.90 -14.38
C ALA A 89 -10.85 -2.15 -15.65
N ALA A 90 -11.78 -1.93 -16.58
CA ALA A 90 -11.55 -0.99 -17.68
C ALA A 90 -11.42 0.44 -17.13
N THR A 91 -10.59 1.26 -17.77
CA THR A 91 -10.58 2.70 -17.48
C THR A 91 -11.92 3.34 -17.87
N PRO A 92 -12.34 4.43 -17.24
CA PRO A 92 -13.57 5.14 -17.63
C PRO A 92 -13.57 5.61 -19.09
N SER A 93 -12.40 5.89 -19.67
CA SER A 93 -12.25 6.24 -21.08
C SER A 93 -12.37 5.04 -22.04
N GLY A 94 -12.25 3.81 -21.53
CA GLY A 94 -12.24 2.59 -22.32
C GLY A 94 -10.89 2.25 -22.99
N ASP A 95 -9.89 3.14 -22.89
CA ASP A 95 -8.61 3.01 -23.60
C ASP A 95 -7.55 2.25 -22.81
N GLY A 96 -7.89 1.72 -21.63
CA GLY A 96 -6.94 1.02 -20.78
C GLY A 96 -7.60 0.25 -19.67
N ARG A 97 -6.77 -0.22 -18.72
CA ARG A 97 -7.22 -0.98 -17.56
C ARG A 97 -6.56 -0.44 -16.30
N ILE A 98 -7.29 -0.55 -15.21
CA ILE A 98 -6.78 -0.27 -13.87
C ILE A 98 -6.68 -1.61 -13.15
N ILE A 99 -5.50 -1.91 -12.65
CA ILE A 99 -5.20 -3.11 -11.86
C ILE A 99 -5.13 -2.71 -10.41
N TYR A 100 -6.06 -3.23 -9.62
CA TYR A 100 -6.05 -3.13 -8.16
C TYR A 100 -5.46 -4.43 -7.61
N SER A 101 -4.46 -4.33 -6.74
CA SER A 101 -3.91 -5.47 -5.99
C SER A 101 -3.80 -5.08 -4.54
N TRP A 102 -4.37 -5.86 -3.62
CA TRP A 102 -4.36 -5.57 -2.20
C TRP A 102 -4.01 -6.79 -1.37
N ALA A 103 -3.61 -6.57 -0.14
CA ALA A 103 -3.36 -7.61 0.85
C ALA A 103 -3.48 -7.05 2.26
N GLN A 104 -3.77 -7.93 3.21
CA GLN A 104 -3.82 -7.58 4.63
C GLN A 104 -2.43 -7.24 5.17
N THR A 105 -2.35 -6.20 5.98
CA THR A 105 -1.15 -5.87 6.76
C THR A 105 -1.29 -6.44 8.18
N PHE A 106 -0.27 -7.13 8.67
CA PHE A 106 -0.25 -7.71 10.02
C PHE A 106 0.61 -6.88 10.99
N PRO A 107 0.27 -6.89 12.29
CA PRO A 107 -0.83 -7.59 12.96
C PRO A 107 -2.18 -6.94 12.67
N LEU A 108 -3.23 -7.75 12.68
CA LEU A 108 -4.63 -7.47 12.30
C LEU A 108 -5.34 -6.31 13.02
N GLN A 109 -4.70 -5.59 13.90
CA GLN A 109 -5.29 -4.46 14.62
C GLN A 109 -4.74 -3.13 14.08
N GLY A 110 -5.31 -2.70 12.98
CA GLY A 110 -5.02 -1.42 12.35
C GLY A 110 -4.00 -1.48 11.21
N ALA A 111 -3.99 -0.42 10.43
CA ALA A 111 -3.05 -0.22 9.34
C ALA A 111 -1.60 -0.32 9.82
N ASN A 112 -0.78 -1.14 9.17
CA ASN A 112 0.64 -1.22 9.45
C ASN A 112 1.45 -0.38 8.44
N PRO A 113 1.74 0.89 8.74
CA PRO A 113 2.49 1.76 7.84
C PRO A 113 3.92 1.25 7.57
N GLY A 114 4.46 0.40 8.43
CA GLY A 114 5.78 -0.22 8.23
C GLY A 114 5.83 -1.11 7.00
N VAL A 115 4.77 -1.88 6.72
CA VAL A 115 4.68 -2.72 5.52
C VAL A 115 4.60 -1.87 4.26
N THR A 116 3.80 -0.82 4.28
CA THR A 116 3.64 0.09 3.13
C THR A 116 4.93 0.86 2.84
N ASN A 117 5.62 1.35 3.88
CA ASN A 117 6.93 1.99 3.75
C ASN A 117 7.98 1.01 3.18
N ALA A 118 8.02 -0.21 3.68
CA ALA A 118 8.95 -1.23 3.18
C ALA A 118 8.66 -1.58 1.71
N ALA A 119 7.38 -1.71 1.32
CA ALA A 119 6.99 -1.97 -0.06
C ALA A 119 7.38 -0.80 -0.99
N ALA A 120 7.17 0.45 -0.56
CA ALA A 120 7.60 1.63 -1.31
C ALA A 120 9.12 1.66 -1.48
N GLN A 121 9.90 1.32 -0.46
CA GLN A 121 11.36 1.23 -0.54
C GLN A 121 11.82 0.12 -1.52
N LEU A 122 11.22 -1.07 -1.45
CA LEU A 122 11.53 -2.19 -2.35
C LEU A 122 11.25 -1.88 -3.83
N THR A 123 10.34 -0.98 -4.08
CA THR A 123 9.94 -0.57 -5.45
C THR A 123 10.57 0.75 -5.91
N GLY A 124 11.53 1.29 -5.15
CA GLY A 124 12.22 2.53 -5.49
C GLY A 124 11.33 3.78 -5.39
N GLY A 125 10.33 3.76 -4.53
CA GLY A 125 9.42 4.90 -4.32
C GLY A 125 8.20 4.90 -5.25
N ASP A 126 7.72 3.72 -5.63
CA ASP A 126 6.56 3.60 -6.51
C ASP A 126 5.30 4.26 -5.90
N ALA A 127 4.81 5.29 -6.58
CA ALA A 127 3.61 6.04 -6.20
C ALA A 127 2.33 5.19 -6.23
N SER A 128 2.36 4.05 -6.91
CA SER A 128 1.21 3.15 -7.01
C SER A 128 0.89 2.39 -5.73
N ILE A 129 1.75 2.45 -4.71
CA ILE A 129 1.60 1.73 -3.45
C ILE A 129 1.16 2.68 -2.34
N GLY A 130 0.14 2.28 -1.59
CA GLY A 130 -0.37 3.03 -0.45
C GLY A 130 -1.17 2.16 0.50
N LEU A 131 -1.65 2.79 1.58
CA LEU A 131 -2.52 2.21 2.58
C LEU A 131 -3.95 2.68 2.34
N VAL A 132 -4.91 1.79 2.47
CA VAL A 132 -6.33 2.12 2.40
C VAL A 132 -6.76 2.74 3.72
N ALA A 133 -7.35 3.94 3.67
CA ALA A 133 -7.92 4.65 4.81
C ALA A 133 -9.34 5.11 4.43
N GLY A 134 -10.34 4.29 4.75
CA GLY A 134 -11.71 4.47 4.32
C GLY A 134 -11.84 4.41 2.80
N THR A 135 -12.28 5.51 2.18
CA THR A 135 -12.39 5.63 0.72
C THR A 135 -11.14 6.24 0.07
N GLN A 136 -10.12 6.53 0.85
CA GLN A 136 -8.90 7.17 0.39
C GLN A 136 -7.75 6.15 0.34
N TRP A 137 -6.79 6.45 -0.50
CA TRP A 137 -5.57 5.71 -0.64
C TRP A 137 -4.39 6.64 -0.33
N VAL A 138 -3.59 6.27 0.67
CA VAL A 138 -2.52 7.11 1.21
C VAL A 138 -1.16 6.49 0.87
N SER A 139 -0.46 7.10 -0.05
CA SER A 139 0.92 6.72 -0.35
C SER A 139 1.86 7.20 0.77
N PRO A 140 2.84 6.38 1.20
CA PRO A 140 3.81 6.79 2.22
C PRO A 140 4.75 7.92 1.76
N ILE A 141 4.86 8.14 0.45
CA ILE A 141 5.76 9.13 -0.14
C ILE A 141 5.00 10.36 -0.61
N TYR A 142 3.83 10.15 -1.24
CA TYR A 142 3.09 11.21 -1.94
C TYR A 142 1.81 11.63 -1.20
N GLY A 143 1.53 11.05 -0.03
CA GLY A 143 0.33 11.37 0.76
C GLY A 143 -0.96 10.86 0.12
N VAL A 144 -2.07 11.54 0.39
CA VAL A 144 -3.40 11.16 -0.09
C VAL A 144 -3.47 11.28 -1.61
N GLN A 145 -3.91 10.21 -2.26
CA GLN A 145 -4.06 10.15 -3.71
C GLN A 145 -5.48 10.53 -4.13
N ALA A 146 -5.61 11.13 -5.31
CA ALA A 146 -6.90 11.63 -5.81
C ALA A 146 -7.88 10.51 -6.22
N LEU A 147 -7.38 9.29 -6.45
CA LEU A 147 -8.22 8.16 -6.83
C LEU A 147 -8.99 7.64 -5.61
N THR A 148 -10.31 7.53 -5.73
CA THR A 148 -11.14 6.90 -4.71
C THR A 148 -10.96 5.39 -4.74
N VAL A 149 -10.75 4.80 -3.56
CA VAL A 149 -10.62 3.35 -3.39
C VAL A 149 -11.99 2.69 -3.58
N PRO A 150 -12.11 1.67 -4.45
CA PRO A 150 -13.35 0.93 -4.60
C PRO A 150 -13.76 0.20 -3.32
N ALA A 151 -15.06 0.06 -3.08
CA ALA A 151 -15.61 -0.55 -1.87
C ALA A 151 -15.26 -2.04 -1.66
N PHE A 152 -14.76 -2.72 -2.70
CA PHE A 152 -14.33 -4.12 -2.58
C PHE A 152 -12.93 -4.27 -1.96
N VAL A 153 -12.17 -3.18 -1.79
CA VAL A 153 -10.86 -3.20 -1.12
C VAL A 153 -11.06 -2.92 0.36
N PRO A 154 -10.61 -3.81 1.26
CA PRO A 154 -10.78 -3.62 2.69
C PRO A 154 -9.99 -2.43 3.24
N ASP A 155 -10.56 -1.77 4.25
CA ASP A 155 -9.89 -0.71 4.98
C ASP A 155 -8.69 -1.27 5.78
N GLY A 156 -7.59 -0.53 5.81
CA GLY A 156 -6.35 -0.93 6.47
C GLY A 156 -5.45 -1.86 5.65
N ASP A 157 -5.86 -2.28 4.45
CA ASP A 157 -5.03 -3.10 3.57
C ASP A 157 -3.98 -2.26 2.83
N ILE A 158 -2.85 -2.89 2.49
CA ILE A 158 -1.94 -2.32 1.50
C ILE A 158 -2.56 -2.48 0.11
N LEU A 159 -2.54 -1.43 -0.67
CA LEU A 159 -3.10 -1.38 -2.02
C LEU A 159 -2.05 -0.93 -3.02
N SER A 160 -2.03 -1.56 -4.17
CA SER A 160 -1.35 -1.05 -5.36
C SER A 160 -2.37 -0.81 -6.47
N VAL A 161 -2.27 0.35 -7.12
CA VAL A 161 -3.11 0.72 -8.26
C VAL A 161 -2.23 1.05 -9.45
N VAL A 162 -2.35 0.27 -10.51
CA VAL A 162 -1.54 0.43 -11.73
C VAL A 162 -2.47 0.59 -12.92
N GLN A 163 -2.29 1.65 -13.66
CA GLN A 163 -2.99 1.85 -14.94
C GLN A 163 -2.12 1.34 -16.08
N THR A 164 -2.70 0.56 -16.98
CA THR A 164 -2.04 0.00 -18.16
C THR A 164 -2.88 0.23 -19.42
N GLY A 165 -2.22 0.47 -20.52
CA GLY A 165 -2.85 0.82 -21.80
C GLY A 165 -3.14 2.32 -21.91
N SER A 166 -3.01 2.83 -23.08
CA SER A 166 -3.43 4.16 -23.53
C SER A 166 -4.05 4.02 -24.89
#